data_bb7417f35aaef7bb892ce0a7e51a341a
#
_entry.id   bb7417f35aaef7bb892ce0a7e51a341a
#
_cell.length_a   1.000
_cell.length_b   1.000
_cell.length_c   1.000
_cell.angle_alpha   90.00
_cell.angle_beta   90.00
_cell.angle_gamma   90.00
#
_symmetry.space_group_name_H-M   'P 1'
#
loop_
_entity.id
_entity.type
_entity.pdbx_description
1 polymer ?
#
loop_
_entity_poly.entity_id
_entity_poly.type
_entity_poly.pdbx_seq_one_letter_code
_entity_poly.pdbx_strand_id
1 'polypeptide(L)'
;MDWLARCIDSWAFGQGLERLAMILFSIPDIRLFWSNDERFTSQFEAGRIQSFVPYSTYPPCYKDITFWIPPAFNENDFSELVRETAGDIVESLKLLDSFVHPKTQRASRCYRINYRHMDRSLTNAEINELQEEVRRLA
;
A
#
# COMPACT_ATOMS: atom_id res chain seq x y z
N MET A 1 33.63 -43.05 15.78
CA MET A 1 33.37 -41.70 16.35
C MET A 1 32.36 -41.02 15.44
N ASP A 2 31.08 -41.31 15.69
CA ASP A 2 29.98 -40.80 14.88
C ASP A 2 29.38 -39.57 15.54
N TRP A 3 29.90 -38.39 15.16
CA TRP A 3 29.30 -37.14 15.56
C TRP A 3 28.36 -36.51 14.49
N LEU A 4 28.04 -37.32 13.44
CA LEU A 4 27.26 -36.87 12.29
C LEU A 4 25.74 -37.14 12.39
N ALA A 5 25.23 -37.65 13.50
CA ALA A 5 23.79 -38.01 13.59
C ALA A 5 23.05 -37.24 14.69
N ARG A 6 23.37 -35.98 14.92
CA ARG A 6 22.42 -35.08 15.59
C ARG A 6 21.72 -34.27 14.53
N CYS A 7 20.57 -34.74 14.09
CA CYS A 7 19.59 -33.90 13.44
C CYS A 7 19.21 -32.83 14.44
N ILE A 8 19.81 -31.68 14.32
CA ILE A 8 19.39 -30.49 15.06
C ILE A 8 18.20 -29.94 14.30
N ASP A 9 17.00 -30.23 14.79
CA ASP A 9 15.81 -29.54 14.33
C ASP A 9 15.94 -28.08 14.73
N SER A 10 16.26 -27.24 13.77
CA SER A 10 16.39 -25.81 13.99
C SER A 10 15.27 -25.06 13.27
N TRP A 11 14.68 -24.12 13.97
CA TRP A 11 13.73 -23.19 13.41
C TRP A 11 14.45 -21.87 13.18
N ALA A 12 14.32 -21.35 11.96
CA ALA A 12 14.80 -20.02 11.64
C ALA A 12 13.65 -19.17 11.11
N PHE A 13 13.52 -17.97 11.60
CA PHE A 13 12.62 -16.99 11.04
C PHE A 13 13.37 -15.68 10.81
N GLY A 14 12.96 -14.97 9.76
CA GLY A 14 13.50 -13.65 9.44
C GLY A 14 12.35 -12.64 9.34
N GLN A 15 12.54 -11.48 9.96
CA GLN A 15 11.64 -10.36 9.82
C GLN A 15 12.39 -9.19 9.18
N GLY A 16 11.77 -8.57 8.16
CA GLY A 16 12.30 -7.33 7.60
C GLY A 16 12.27 -6.22 8.64
N LEU A 17 13.39 -5.55 8.85
CA LEU A 17 13.51 -4.44 9.81
C LEU A 17 12.49 -3.34 9.50
N GLU A 18 12.28 -3.04 8.24
CA GLU A 18 11.34 -2.03 7.76
C GLU A 18 9.91 -2.37 8.18
N ARG A 19 9.50 -3.64 8.10
CA ARG A 19 8.16 -4.06 8.51
C ARG A 19 7.93 -3.91 10.00
N LEU A 20 8.93 -4.24 10.81
CA LEU A 20 8.88 -4.00 12.24
C LEU A 20 8.80 -2.50 12.56
N ALA A 21 9.59 -1.70 11.89
CA ALA A 21 9.55 -0.25 12.04
C ALA A 21 8.20 0.34 11.62
N MET A 22 7.59 -0.12 10.52
CA MET A 22 6.24 0.30 10.13
C MET A 22 5.21 0.07 11.23
N ILE A 23 5.28 -1.08 11.90
CA ILE A 23 4.35 -1.40 13.00
C ILE A 23 4.64 -0.54 14.24
N LEU A 24 5.89 -0.47 14.66
CA LEU A 24 6.30 0.23 15.88
C LEU A 24 6.07 1.75 15.80
N PHE A 25 6.32 2.33 14.63
CA PHE A 25 6.20 3.77 14.41
C PHE A 25 4.91 4.16 13.68
N SER A 26 4.02 3.20 13.42
CA SER A 26 2.75 3.43 12.69
C SER A 26 2.96 4.09 11.32
N ILE A 27 4.04 3.72 10.62
CA ILE A 27 4.36 4.27 9.29
C ILE A 27 3.50 3.54 8.25
N PRO A 28 2.66 4.25 7.48
CA PRO A 28 1.69 3.63 6.58
C PRO A 28 2.31 3.11 5.28
N ASP A 29 3.46 3.62 4.88
CA ASP A 29 4.09 3.29 3.60
C ASP A 29 5.60 3.08 3.77
N ILE A 30 6.09 1.94 3.30
CA ILE A 30 7.50 1.57 3.36
C ILE A 30 8.40 2.56 2.58
N ARG A 31 7.88 3.21 1.54
CA ARG A 31 8.62 4.18 0.73
C ARG A 31 9.07 5.40 1.52
N LEU A 32 8.41 5.72 2.63
CA LEU A 32 8.79 6.83 3.50
C LEU A 32 10.20 6.65 4.09
N PHE A 33 10.69 5.42 4.25
CA PHE A 33 12.05 5.18 4.74
C PHE A 33 13.16 5.66 3.79
N TRP A 34 12.84 5.83 2.51
CA TRP A 34 13.76 6.38 1.50
C TRP A 34 13.48 7.85 1.19
N SER A 35 12.54 8.46 1.91
CA SER A 35 12.26 9.87 1.75
C SER A 35 13.36 10.73 2.38
N ASN A 36 13.83 11.73 1.64
CA ASN A 36 14.73 12.75 2.14
C ASN A 36 13.99 13.96 2.72
N ASP A 37 12.67 13.86 2.92
CA ASP A 37 11.85 14.94 3.44
C ASP A 37 12.13 15.16 4.94
N GLU A 38 12.58 16.35 5.28
CA GLU A 38 12.88 16.73 6.65
C GLU A 38 11.66 16.63 7.58
N ARG A 39 10.46 16.81 7.03
CA ARG A 39 9.19 16.67 7.77
C ARG A 39 8.94 15.23 8.21
N PHE A 40 9.53 14.24 7.52
CA PHE A 40 9.51 12.85 7.94
C PHE A 40 10.60 12.56 8.96
N THR A 41 11.84 12.88 8.62
CA THR A 41 13.00 12.52 9.43
C THR A 41 13.05 13.23 10.78
N SER A 42 12.60 14.48 10.85
CA SER A 42 12.56 15.28 12.08
C SER A 42 11.55 14.77 13.13
N GLN A 43 10.62 13.91 12.75
CA GLN A 43 9.66 13.33 13.70
C GLN A 43 10.28 12.24 14.60
N PHE A 44 11.43 11.69 14.20
CA PHE A 44 11.99 10.53 14.90
C PHE A 44 13.28 10.91 15.61
N GLU A 45 13.32 10.64 16.91
CA GLU A 45 14.50 10.79 17.75
C GLU A 45 15.12 9.43 18.06
N ALA A 46 16.44 9.36 18.07
CA ALA A 46 17.15 8.14 18.41
C ALA A 46 16.78 7.63 19.83
N GLY A 47 16.43 6.35 19.92
CA GLY A 47 16.10 5.71 21.20
C GLY A 47 14.65 5.93 21.67
N ARG A 48 13.80 6.57 20.89
CA ARG A 48 12.37 6.74 21.22
C ARG A 48 11.47 6.14 20.15
N ILE A 49 10.44 5.43 20.60
CA ILE A 49 9.36 4.96 19.73
C ILE A 49 8.28 6.04 19.71
N GLN A 50 8.06 6.64 18.55
CA GLN A 50 7.06 7.67 18.32
C GLN A 50 6.22 7.27 17.12
N SER A 51 4.90 7.41 17.24
CA SER A 51 4.02 7.17 16.10
C SER A 51 4.17 8.26 15.06
N PHE A 52 4.27 7.86 13.81
CA PHE A 52 4.30 8.78 12.68
C PHE A 52 3.03 9.64 12.62
N VAL A 53 3.23 10.94 12.49
CA VAL A 53 2.16 11.90 12.25
C VAL A 53 2.21 12.34 10.80
N PRO A 54 1.15 12.13 10.01
CA PRO A 54 1.09 12.61 8.64
C PRO A 54 1.31 14.12 8.58
N TYR A 55 2.31 14.55 7.84
CA TYR A 55 2.66 15.97 7.72
C TYR A 55 1.90 16.70 6.62
N SER A 56 1.14 15.97 5.80
CA SER A 56 0.22 16.63 4.87
C SER A 56 -1.02 17.12 5.61
N THR A 57 -1.23 18.43 5.56
CA THR A 57 -2.44 19.09 6.09
C THR A 57 -3.61 19.05 5.10
N TYR A 58 -3.36 18.61 3.88
CA TYR A 58 -4.38 18.58 2.82
C TYR A 58 -5.28 17.35 2.95
N PRO A 59 -6.58 17.51 2.72
CA PRO A 59 -7.50 16.39 2.84
C PRO A 59 -7.23 15.33 1.76
N PRO A 60 -7.35 14.04 2.12
CA PRO A 60 -7.29 12.98 1.12
C PRO A 60 -8.53 13.03 0.22
N CYS A 61 -8.34 12.68 -1.04
CA CYS A 61 -9.45 12.41 -1.94
C CYS A 61 -9.50 10.93 -2.24
N TYR A 62 -10.67 10.33 -2.23
CA TYR A 62 -10.82 8.90 -2.53
C TYR A 62 -11.66 8.68 -3.77
N LYS A 63 -11.35 7.60 -4.48
CA LYS A 63 -12.12 7.10 -5.61
C LYS A 63 -12.25 5.59 -5.50
N ASP A 64 -13.42 5.11 -5.85
CA ASP A 64 -13.70 3.68 -5.87
C ASP A 64 -13.68 3.18 -7.31
N ILE A 65 -13.11 2.00 -7.50
CA ILE A 65 -13.08 1.29 -8.76
C ILE A 65 -13.61 -0.13 -8.55
N THR A 66 -14.54 -0.52 -9.40
CA THR A 66 -15.10 -1.87 -9.39
C THR A 66 -14.90 -2.51 -10.74
N PHE A 67 -14.38 -3.72 -10.79
CA PHE A 67 -14.19 -4.47 -12.03
C PHE A 67 -14.41 -5.97 -11.81
N TRP A 68 -14.65 -6.67 -12.92
CA TRP A 68 -14.74 -8.12 -12.93
C TRP A 68 -13.37 -8.74 -12.96
N ILE A 69 -13.14 -9.68 -12.05
CA ILE A 69 -11.83 -10.32 -11.89
C ILE A 69 -11.65 -11.36 -13.01
N PRO A 70 -10.57 -11.24 -13.81
CA PRO A 70 -10.16 -12.31 -14.72
C PRO A 70 -9.55 -13.48 -13.93
N PRO A 71 -9.53 -14.71 -14.51
CA PRO A 71 -9.01 -15.89 -13.82
C PRO A 71 -7.55 -15.78 -13.34
N ALA A 72 -6.76 -14.97 -14.01
CA ALA A 72 -5.34 -14.73 -13.70
C ALA A 72 -5.10 -13.48 -12.85
N PHE A 73 -6.12 -12.93 -12.23
CA PHE A 73 -5.98 -11.69 -11.44
C PHE A 73 -5.10 -11.89 -10.22
N ASN A 74 -4.15 -10.99 -10.06
CA ASN A 74 -3.31 -10.90 -8.88
C ASN A 74 -3.45 -9.49 -8.27
N GLU A 75 -3.72 -9.42 -6.98
CA GLU A 75 -3.92 -8.17 -6.28
C GLU A 75 -2.64 -7.32 -6.19
N ASN A 76 -1.48 -7.97 -6.18
CA ASN A 76 -0.21 -7.26 -6.18
C ASN A 76 0.03 -6.54 -7.51
N ASP A 77 -0.29 -7.20 -8.64
CA ASP A 77 -0.13 -6.62 -9.98
C ASP A 77 -1.05 -5.40 -10.16
N PHE A 78 -2.29 -5.49 -9.63
CA PHE A 78 -3.20 -4.34 -9.61
C PHE A 78 -2.67 -3.20 -8.74
N SER A 79 -2.09 -3.52 -7.58
CA SER A 79 -1.49 -2.52 -6.69
C SER A 79 -0.29 -1.84 -7.33
N GLU A 80 0.51 -2.59 -8.07
CA GLU A 80 1.66 -2.07 -8.83
C GLU A 80 1.20 -1.16 -9.96
N LEU A 81 0.22 -1.59 -10.74
CA LEU A 81 -0.40 -0.78 -11.80
C LEU A 81 -0.90 0.57 -11.28
N VAL A 82 -1.62 0.58 -10.15
CA VAL A 82 -2.11 1.81 -9.53
C VAL A 82 -0.96 2.73 -9.13
N ARG A 83 0.13 2.17 -8.59
CA ARG A 83 1.32 2.93 -8.20
C ARG A 83 2.11 3.46 -9.39
N GLU A 84 2.22 2.68 -10.44
CA GLU A 84 2.87 3.13 -11.68
C GLU A 84 2.11 4.27 -12.35
N THR A 85 0.77 4.18 -12.35
CA THR A 85 -0.07 5.19 -12.99
C THR A 85 -0.15 6.49 -12.19
N ALA A 86 -0.36 6.41 -10.88
CA ALA A 86 -0.62 7.59 -10.05
C ALA A 86 0.56 7.99 -9.14
N GLY A 87 1.65 7.20 -9.13
CA GLY A 87 2.90 7.55 -8.44
C GLY A 87 2.73 7.81 -6.94
N ASP A 88 3.41 8.86 -6.48
CA ASP A 88 3.47 9.23 -5.06
C ASP A 88 2.19 9.83 -4.48
N ILE A 89 1.19 10.06 -5.34
CA ILE A 89 -0.11 10.60 -4.93
C ILE A 89 -0.98 9.53 -4.26
N VAL A 90 -0.70 8.24 -4.49
CA VAL A 90 -1.46 7.13 -3.86
C VAL A 90 -1.03 6.94 -2.42
N GLU A 91 -1.89 7.31 -1.49
CA GLU A 91 -1.67 7.09 -0.05
C GLU A 91 -1.98 5.65 0.36
N SER A 92 -3.10 5.11 -0.11
CA SER A 92 -3.49 3.73 0.21
C SER A 92 -4.45 3.15 -0.81
N LEU A 93 -4.41 1.82 -0.94
CA LEU A 93 -5.33 1.00 -1.71
C LEU A 93 -5.99 0.00 -0.75
N LYS A 94 -7.33 -0.07 -0.75
CA LYS A 94 -8.08 -0.97 0.14
C LYS A 94 -9.19 -1.67 -0.62
N LEU A 95 -9.28 -2.98 -0.45
CA LEU A 95 -10.45 -3.74 -0.87
C LEU A 95 -11.63 -3.36 0.01
N LEU A 96 -12.72 -2.86 -0.60
CA LEU A 96 -13.97 -2.53 0.09
C LEU A 96 -14.95 -3.67 0.07
N ASP A 97 -15.11 -4.29 -1.08
CA ASP A 97 -16.15 -5.29 -1.30
C ASP A 97 -15.71 -6.33 -2.33
N SER A 98 -16.23 -7.55 -2.16
CA SER A 98 -16.01 -8.66 -3.09
C SER A 98 -17.34 -9.36 -3.31
N PHE A 99 -17.80 -9.38 -4.55
CA PHE A 99 -19.09 -9.93 -4.94
C PHE A 99 -18.91 -11.02 -5.99
N VAL A 100 -19.63 -12.15 -5.81
CA VAL A 100 -19.70 -13.22 -6.80
C VAL A 100 -21.11 -13.28 -7.36
N HIS A 101 -21.23 -13.14 -8.67
CA HIS A 101 -22.53 -13.15 -9.33
C HIS A 101 -23.15 -14.57 -9.30
N PRO A 102 -24.36 -14.75 -8.73
CA PRO A 102 -24.91 -16.08 -8.46
C PRO A 102 -25.17 -16.93 -9.72
N LYS A 103 -25.50 -16.29 -10.85
CA LYS A 103 -25.80 -17.02 -12.10
C LYS A 103 -24.54 -17.29 -12.95
N THR A 104 -23.62 -16.32 -13.02
CA THR A 104 -22.47 -16.40 -13.92
C THR A 104 -21.19 -16.85 -13.22
N GLN A 105 -21.21 -16.93 -11.88
CA GLN A 105 -20.05 -17.25 -11.04
C GLN A 105 -18.83 -16.32 -11.27
N ARG A 106 -19.06 -15.18 -11.90
CA ARG A 106 -18.01 -14.17 -12.07
C ARG A 106 -17.85 -13.39 -10.78
N ALA A 107 -16.60 -13.23 -10.37
CA ALA A 107 -16.24 -12.43 -9.19
C ALA A 107 -15.97 -10.98 -9.61
N SER A 108 -16.41 -10.02 -8.83
CA SER A 108 -16.03 -8.62 -8.94
C SER A 108 -15.47 -8.14 -7.60
N ARG A 109 -14.55 -7.19 -7.66
CA ARG A 109 -14.01 -6.53 -6.47
C ARG A 109 -14.11 -5.02 -6.61
N CYS A 110 -14.36 -4.39 -5.48
CA CYS A 110 -14.38 -2.95 -5.34
C CYS A 110 -13.18 -2.51 -4.50
N TYR A 111 -12.32 -1.70 -5.09
CA TYR A 111 -11.17 -1.14 -4.40
C TYR A 111 -11.35 0.36 -4.22
N ARG A 112 -10.97 0.85 -3.05
CA ARG A 112 -10.84 2.28 -2.75
C ARG A 112 -9.40 2.70 -2.86
N ILE A 113 -9.14 3.71 -3.67
CA ILE A 113 -7.85 4.36 -3.81
C ILE A 113 -7.93 5.70 -3.10
N ASN A 114 -7.08 5.92 -2.12
CA ASN A 114 -6.92 7.21 -1.47
C ASN A 114 -5.77 7.96 -2.10
N TYR A 115 -6.07 9.15 -2.60
CA TYR A 115 -5.10 10.06 -3.18
C TYR A 115 -4.82 11.20 -2.22
N ARG A 116 -3.56 11.51 -2.00
CA ARG A 116 -3.12 12.66 -1.21
C ARG A 116 -1.79 13.18 -1.75
N HIS A 117 -1.73 14.48 -1.97
CA HIS A 117 -0.47 15.16 -2.26
C HIS A 117 0.09 15.80 -0.98
N MET A 118 1.42 15.85 -0.85
CA MET A 118 2.07 16.36 0.36
C MET A 118 2.06 17.88 0.44
N ASP A 119 2.11 18.56 -0.70
CA ASP A 119 2.37 20.00 -0.77
C ASP A 119 1.17 20.83 -1.23
N ARG A 120 0.11 20.20 -1.75
CA ARG A 120 -1.09 20.88 -2.26
C ARG A 120 -2.34 20.02 -2.18
N SER A 121 -3.49 20.68 -2.23
CA SER A 121 -4.75 19.98 -2.48
C SER A 121 -4.82 19.48 -3.92
N LEU A 122 -5.30 18.26 -4.09
CA LEU A 122 -5.59 17.70 -5.41
C LEU A 122 -6.93 18.22 -5.91
N THR A 123 -6.98 18.58 -7.18
CA THR A 123 -8.24 18.95 -7.83
C THR A 123 -9.02 17.72 -8.27
N ASN A 124 -10.35 17.83 -8.31
CA ASN A 124 -11.19 16.75 -8.81
C ASN A 124 -10.89 16.38 -10.26
N ALA A 125 -10.48 17.34 -11.09
CA ALA A 125 -10.13 17.09 -12.49
C ALA A 125 -8.92 16.19 -12.60
N GLU A 126 -7.82 16.53 -11.90
CA GLU A 126 -6.60 15.72 -11.89
C GLU A 126 -6.84 14.29 -11.42
N ILE A 127 -7.64 14.13 -10.34
CA ILE A 127 -7.95 12.81 -9.80
C ILE A 127 -8.84 12.01 -10.75
N ASN A 128 -9.77 12.66 -11.45
CA ASN A 128 -10.61 11.97 -12.42
C ASN A 128 -9.81 11.48 -13.62
N GLU A 129 -8.84 12.26 -14.11
CA GLU A 129 -7.96 11.85 -15.20
C GLU A 129 -7.13 10.63 -14.79
N LEU A 130 -6.51 10.66 -13.63
CA LEU A 130 -5.77 9.52 -13.08
C LEU A 130 -6.65 8.28 -12.90
N GLN A 131 -7.86 8.47 -12.39
CA GLN A 131 -8.80 7.37 -12.19
C GLN A 131 -9.27 6.74 -13.51
N GLU A 132 -9.47 7.54 -14.55
CA GLU A 132 -9.80 7.03 -15.89
C GLU A 132 -8.64 6.26 -16.50
N GLU A 133 -7.41 6.71 -16.27
CA GLU A 133 -6.23 5.99 -16.72
C GLU A 133 -6.06 4.65 -15.99
N VAL A 134 -6.23 4.61 -14.69
CA VAL A 134 -6.26 3.36 -13.90
C VAL A 134 -7.35 2.41 -14.42
N ARG A 135 -8.55 2.94 -14.73
CA ARG A 135 -9.65 2.13 -15.28
C ARG A 135 -9.35 1.54 -16.64
N ARG A 136 -8.62 2.27 -17.47
CA ARG A 136 -8.25 1.80 -18.81
C ARG A 136 -7.24 0.67 -18.77
N LEU A 137 -6.37 0.66 -17.75
CA LEU A 137 -5.29 -0.30 -17.61
C LEU A 137 -5.66 -1.52 -16.76
N ALA A 138 -6.67 -1.39 -15.88
CA ALA A 138 -7.16 -2.48 -15.04
C ALA A 138 -8.16 -3.39 -15.78
#